data_7d4b366c70009219fcba6c3ffbdd5575
#
_entry.id   7d4b366c70009219fcba6c3ffbdd5575
#
_cell.length_a   1.000
_cell.length_b   1.000
_cell.length_c   1.000
_cell.angle_alpha   90.00
_cell.angle_beta   90.00
_cell.angle_gamma   90.00
#
_symmetry.space_group_name_H-M   'P 1'
#
loop_
_entity.id
_entity.type
_entity.pdbx_description
1 polymer ?
#
loop_
_entity_poly.entity_id
_entity_poly.type
_entity_poly.pdbx_seq_one_letter_code
_entity_poly.pdbx_strand_id
1 'polypeptide(L)'
;IEDQEIRLEFDEFTMVHGSPRDPVWEYVVSQRTALASFRHFDTFWCLLGHSHIPFICHSTSEEEVTFVEFPLDVELTLKTNRLIINPGSVGQPRDGDPRASFAVYDSDRSTIVHHRVEYDIRATQDKMRAVNLPAPLVDRLSAGQ
;
A
#
# COMPACT_ATOMS: atom_id res chain seq x y z
N ILE A 1 18.96 2.38 2.75
CA ILE A 1 17.96 1.29 2.67
C ILE A 1 18.53 -0.02 3.23
N GLU A 2 19.86 -0.25 3.13
CA GLU A 2 20.50 -1.52 3.56
C GLU A 2 20.34 -1.82 5.07
N ASP A 3 20.13 -0.81 5.91
CA ASP A 3 20.01 -0.95 7.37
C ASP A 3 18.53 -0.87 7.86
N GLN A 4 17.55 -0.95 6.97
CA GLN A 4 16.15 -0.89 7.36
C GLN A 4 15.62 -2.29 7.69
N GLU A 5 14.86 -2.41 8.77
CA GLU A 5 14.12 -3.63 9.07
C GLU A 5 13.10 -3.91 7.97
N ILE A 6 13.09 -5.15 7.47
CA ILE A 6 12.16 -5.59 6.40
C ILE A 6 10.74 -5.80 6.92
N ARG A 7 10.56 -5.89 8.24
CA ARG A 7 9.30 -6.00 8.96
C ARG A 7 9.39 -5.18 10.24
N LEU A 8 8.39 -4.34 10.47
CA LEU A 8 8.22 -3.57 11.68
C LEU A 8 6.92 -3.95 12.36
N GLU A 9 6.91 -4.01 13.68
CA GLU A 9 5.71 -4.13 14.49
C GLU A 9 5.70 -2.99 15.51
N PHE A 10 4.62 -2.23 15.53
CA PHE A 10 4.41 -1.15 16.49
C PHE A 10 2.92 -0.97 16.73
N ASP A 11 2.55 -0.75 17.98
CA ASP A 11 1.16 -0.70 18.40
C ASP A 11 0.36 -1.91 17.84
N GLU A 12 -0.71 -1.65 17.13
CA GLU A 12 -1.59 -2.65 16.53
C GLU A 12 -1.24 -2.96 15.06
N PHE A 13 -0.06 -2.51 14.59
CA PHE A 13 0.35 -2.64 13.19
C PHE A 13 1.53 -3.59 13.00
N THR A 14 1.44 -4.39 11.94
CA THR A 14 2.59 -4.98 11.24
C THR A 14 2.82 -4.21 9.95
N MET A 15 4.06 -3.77 9.68
CA MET A 15 4.42 -3.09 8.42
C MET A 15 5.45 -3.91 7.65
N VAL A 16 5.20 -4.07 6.37
CA VAL A 16 6.09 -4.74 5.41
C VAL A 16 6.01 -4.04 4.05
N HIS A 17 7.01 -4.21 3.19
CA HIS A 17 6.90 -3.73 1.80
C HIS A 17 6.04 -4.67 0.95
N GLY A 18 6.32 -5.97 0.97
CA GLY A 18 5.62 -7.01 0.21
C GLY A 18 4.46 -7.63 0.99
N SER A 19 4.64 -8.84 1.49
CA SER A 19 3.65 -9.50 2.35
C SER A 19 4.26 -9.89 3.71
N PRO A 20 3.47 -10.12 4.76
CA PRO A 20 4.00 -10.63 6.03
C PRO A 20 4.73 -11.98 5.90
N ARG A 21 4.44 -12.76 4.85
CA ARG A 21 5.08 -14.03 4.54
C ARG A 21 6.42 -13.89 3.80
N ASP A 22 6.48 -12.94 2.87
CA ASP A 22 7.68 -12.54 2.15
C ASP A 22 7.72 -11.00 2.11
N PRO A 23 8.38 -10.38 3.11
CA PRO A 23 8.30 -8.93 3.33
C PRO A 23 8.81 -8.05 2.20
N VAL A 24 9.57 -8.60 1.25
CA VAL A 24 10.22 -7.82 0.20
C VAL A 24 9.58 -8.06 -1.18
N TRP A 25 9.27 -9.30 -1.55
CA TRP A 25 9.01 -9.65 -2.95
C TRP A 25 7.60 -10.10 -3.27
N GLU A 26 6.81 -10.54 -2.29
CA GLU A 26 5.48 -11.05 -2.57
C GLU A 26 4.45 -9.96 -2.77
N TYR A 27 3.71 -10.04 -3.88
CA TYR A 27 2.54 -9.20 -4.13
C TYR A 27 1.29 -9.77 -3.45
N VAL A 28 0.57 -8.94 -2.71
CA VAL A 28 -0.75 -9.27 -2.18
C VAL A 28 -1.82 -8.69 -3.12
N VAL A 29 -2.19 -9.47 -4.14
CA VAL A 29 -3.12 -9.05 -5.20
C VAL A 29 -4.20 -10.11 -5.50
N SER A 30 -4.33 -11.11 -4.65
CA SER A 30 -5.29 -12.21 -4.82
C SER A 30 -5.79 -12.72 -3.47
N GLN A 31 -6.95 -13.38 -3.48
CA GLN A 31 -7.48 -14.06 -2.28
C GLN A 31 -6.45 -15.02 -1.67
N ARG A 32 -5.76 -15.79 -2.51
CA ARG A 32 -4.75 -16.76 -2.08
C ARG A 32 -3.60 -16.09 -1.32
N THR A 33 -3.03 -15.00 -1.85
CA THR A 33 -1.91 -14.30 -1.22
C THR A 33 -2.35 -13.53 0.02
N ALA A 34 -3.56 -12.97 0.03
CA ALA A 34 -4.12 -12.31 1.20
C ALA A 34 -4.42 -13.28 2.35
N LEU A 35 -5.08 -14.41 2.08
CA LEU A 35 -5.30 -15.46 3.09
C LEU A 35 -3.99 -15.97 3.70
N ALA A 36 -2.99 -16.21 2.85
CA ALA A 36 -1.68 -16.62 3.33
C ALA A 36 -1.05 -15.53 4.21
N SER A 37 -1.19 -14.25 3.85
CA SER A 37 -0.69 -13.11 4.62
C SER A 37 -1.33 -13.02 5.99
N PHE A 38 -2.65 -13.19 6.11
CA PHE A 38 -3.36 -13.16 7.40
C PHE A 38 -2.86 -14.20 8.42
N ARG A 39 -2.18 -15.27 7.98
CA ARG A 39 -1.61 -16.30 8.85
C ARG A 39 -0.19 -15.97 9.34
N HIS A 40 0.38 -14.84 8.90
CA HIS A 40 1.77 -14.48 9.17
C HIS A 40 1.95 -13.15 9.91
N PHE A 41 0.89 -12.61 10.49
CA PHE A 41 0.95 -11.49 11.43
C PHE A 41 -0.13 -11.67 12.51
N ASP A 42 0.12 -11.15 13.70
CA ASP A 42 -0.77 -11.32 14.86
C ASP A 42 -1.42 -10.00 15.31
N THR A 43 -0.95 -8.88 14.80
CA THR A 43 -1.54 -7.54 15.03
C THR A 43 -2.92 -7.43 14.36
N PHE A 44 -3.69 -6.39 14.71
CA PHE A 44 -4.99 -6.17 14.05
C PHE A 44 -4.82 -5.75 12.60
N TRP A 45 -3.81 -4.93 12.29
CA TRP A 45 -3.67 -4.33 10.97
C TRP A 45 -2.28 -4.58 10.38
N CYS A 46 -2.27 -4.95 9.10
CA CYS A 46 -1.04 -5.06 8.32
C CYS A 46 -1.01 -3.96 7.27
N LEU A 47 0.00 -3.08 7.32
CA LEU A 47 0.28 -2.11 6.27
C LEU A 47 1.29 -2.70 5.31
N LEU A 48 0.99 -2.66 4.03
CA LEU A 48 1.88 -3.15 2.98
C LEU A 48 1.81 -2.26 1.71
N GLY A 49 2.73 -2.48 0.78
CA GLY A 49 2.84 -1.70 -0.45
C GLY A 49 3.02 -2.59 -1.68
N HIS A 50 4.15 -2.46 -2.35
CA HIS A 50 4.66 -3.24 -3.48
C HIS A 50 3.79 -3.27 -4.74
N SER A 51 2.48 -3.51 -4.63
CA SER A 51 1.56 -3.49 -5.78
C SER A 51 1.31 -2.08 -6.33
N HIS A 52 1.50 -1.05 -5.50
CA HIS A 52 1.20 0.34 -5.80
C HIS A 52 -0.29 0.63 -6.10
N ILE A 53 -1.16 -0.25 -5.67
CA ILE A 53 -2.62 -0.16 -5.84
C ILE A 53 -3.25 -0.04 -4.45
N PRO A 54 -4.00 1.02 -4.15
CA PRO A 54 -4.63 1.17 -2.84
C PRO A 54 -5.81 0.20 -2.68
N PHE A 55 -5.86 -0.47 -1.54
CA PHE A 55 -6.97 -1.34 -1.18
C PHE A 55 -7.04 -1.58 0.34
N ILE A 56 -8.18 -2.04 0.79
CA ILE A 56 -8.36 -2.67 2.09
C ILE A 56 -8.82 -4.11 1.86
N CYS A 57 -8.21 -5.06 2.56
CA CYS A 57 -8.64 -6.45 2.53
C CYS A 57 -8.98 -6.89 3.96
N HIS A 58 -10.14 -7.48 4.14
CA HIS A 58 -10.57 -8.02 5.42
C HIS A 58 -10.87 -9.52 5.31
N SER A 59 -10.56 -10.25 6.38
CA SER A 59 -10.94 -11.66 6.49
C SER A 59 -12.41 -11.75 6.87
N THR A 60 -13.18 -12.51 6.09
CA THR A 60 -14.59 -12.84 6.38
C THR A 60 -14.72 -14.19 7.06
N SER A 61 -13.73 -15.07 6.88
CA SER A 61 -13.57 -16.35 7.53
C SER A 61 -12.11 -16.83 7.46
N GLU A 62 -11.81 -17.99 8.01
CA GLU A 62 -10.45 -18.59 7.88
C GLU A 62 -10.07 -18.96 6.44
N GLU A 63 -11.04 -19.05 5.55
CA GLU A 63 -10.88 -19.49 4.16
C GLU A 63 -11.23 -18.40 3.13
N GLU A 64 -11.75 -17.26 3.58
CA GLU A 64 -12.25 -16.22 2.68
C GLU A 64 -11.83 -14.82 3.10
N VAL A 65 -11.45 -14.02 2.10
CA VAL A 65 -11.14 -12.60 2.25
C VAL A 65 -11.87 -11.78 1.20
N THR A 66 -12.15 -10.54 1.54
CA THR A 66 -12.75 -9.58 0.61
C THR A 66 -11.84 -8.38 0.45
N PHE A 67 -11.53 -8.05 -0.80
CA PHE A 67 -10.88 -6.79 -1.17
C PHE A 67 -11.95 -5.73 -1.42
N VAL A 68 -11.72 -4.57 -0.84
CA VAL A 68 -12.56 -3.39 -1.08
C VAL A 68 -11.66 -2.22 -1.47
N GLU A 69 -12.21 -1.28 -2.22
CA GLU A 69 -11.52 -0.03 -2.53
C GLU A 69 -11.20 0.71 -1.23
N PHE A 70 -10.02 1.33 -1.17
CA PHE A 70 -9.70 2.27 -0.09
C PHE A 70 -10.27 3.63 -0.48
N PRO A 71 -11.40 4.05 0.10
CA PRO A 71 -12.10 5.25 -0.36
C PRO A 71 -11.27 6.50 -0.14
N LEU A 72 -11.26 7.39 -1.15
CA LEU A 72 -10.50 8.63 -1.12
C LEU A 72 -11.17 9.65 -0.20
N ASP A 73 -10.37 10.29 0.67
CA ASP A 73 -10.78 11.37 1.58
C ASP A 73 -11.95 11.00 2.51
N VAL A 74 -12.14 9.72 2.78
CA VAL A 74 -13.13 9.22 3.73
C VAL A 74 -12.42 8.74 4.99
N GLU A 75 -12.84 9.25 6.14
CA GLU A 75 -12.34 8.78 7.43
C GLU A 75 -12.95 7.42 7.77
N LEU A 76 -12.09 6.42 7.95
CA LEU A 76 -12.46 5.08 8.36
C LEU A 76 -11.99 4.82 9.79
N THR A 77 -12.90 4.44 10.66
CA THR A 77 -12.55 3.99 12.01
C THR A 77 -12.03 2.55 11.96
N LEU A 78 -10.79 2.36 12.37
CA LEU A 78 -10.19 1.04 12.50
C LEU A 78 -10.69 0.42 13.81
N LYS A 79 -11.28 -0.77 13.70
CA LYS A 79 -11.78 -1.56 14.84
C LYS A 79 -10.86 -2.78 15.02
N THR A 80 -11.24 -3.66 15.93
CA THR A 80 -10.51 -4.90 16.22
C THR A 80 -10.59 -5.97 15.11
N ASN A 81 -11.16 -5.64 13.96
CA ASN A 81 -11.15 -6.52 12.79
C ASN A 81 -9.74 -6.59 12.21
N ARG A 82 -9.32 -7.78 11.80
CA ARG A 82 -8.04 -7.92 11.12
C ARG A 82 -8.13 -7.41 9.69
N LEU A 83 -7.22 -6.51 9.34
CA LEU A 83 -7.17 -5.86 8.02
C LEU A 83 -5.77 -5.94 7.43
N ILE A 84 -5.73 -6.05 6.10
CA ILE A 84 -4.56 -5.71 5.30
C ILE A 84 -4.90 -4.43 4.56
N ILE A 85 -4.02 -3.42 4.64
CA ILE A 85 -4.22 -2.10 4.06
C ILE A 85 -3.02 -1.76 3.18
N ASN A 86 -3.29 -1.42 1.93
CA ASN A 86 -2.30 -0.87 1.01
C ASN A 86 -2.70 0.58 0.71
N PRO A 87 -1.88 1.58 1.02
CA PRO A 87 -2.18 2.98 0.75
C PRO A 87 -1.85 3.41 -0.69
N GLY A 88 -1.44 2.49 -1.55
CA GLY A 88 -0.99 2.80 -2.89
C GLY A 88 0.49 3.19 -2.95
N SER A 89 0.83 4.16 -3.77
CA SER A 89 2.21 4.58 -3.97
C SER A 89 2.36 6.10 -4.08
N VAL A 90 3.34 6.65 -3.37
CA VAL A 90 3.74 8.05 -3.52
C VAL A 90 4.52 8.27 -4.81
N GLY A 91 5.39 7.31 -5.18
CA GLY A 91 6.33 7.46 -6.29
C GLY A 91 5.83 6.95 -7.63
N GLN A 92 4.99 5.91 -7.64
CA GLN A 92 4.54 5.26 -8.88
C GLN A 92 3.19 4.57 -8.70
N PRO A 93 2.08 5.32 -8.61
CA PRO A 93 0.74 4.75 -8.63
C PRO A 93 0.51 3.88 -9.88
N ARG A 94 -0.22 2.75 -9.71
CA ARG A 94 -0.49 1.77 -10.78
C ARG A 94 -1.96 1.40 -10.90
N ASP A 95 -2.83 2.27 -10.49
CA ASP A 95 -4.29 2.08 -10.50
C ASP A 95 -5.02 3.03 -11.47
N GLY A 96 -4.25 3.67 -12.38
CA GLY A 96 -4.77 4.59 -13.38
C GLY A 96 -4.88 6.05 -12.92
N ASP A 97 -4.60 6.34 -11.66
CA ASP A 97 -4.55 7.71 -11.12
C ASP A 97 -3.09 8.09 -10.83
N PRO A 98 -2.50 9.06 -11.57
CA PRO A 98 -1.09 9.41 -11.43
C PRO A 98 -0.74 10.21 -10.18
N ARG A 99 -1.73 10.66 -9.40
CA ARG A 99 -1.51 11.42 -8.17
C ARG A 99 -0.84 10.56 -7.10
N ALA A 100 0.09 11.14 -6.35
CA ALA A 100 0.73 10.46 -5.22
C ALA A 100 -0.32 9.98 -4.21
N SER A 101 -0.25 8.70 -3.84
CA SER A 101 -1.21 8.02 -2.97
C SER A 101 -0.57 7.68 -1.63
N PHE A 102 -1.23 8.03 -0.53
CA PHE A 102 -0.77 7.76 0.84
C PHE A 102 -1.96 7.71 1.81
N ALA A 103 -1.71 7.26 3.03
CA ALA A 103 -2.70 7.30 4.09
C ALA A 103 -2.16 7.99 5.34
N VAL A 104 -3.06 8.62 6.09
CA VAL A 104 -2.78 9.21 7.41
C VAL A 104 -3.57 8.45 8.45
N TYR A 105 -2.88 7.98 9.49
CA TYR A 105 -3.47 7.33 10.64
C TYR A 105 -3.43 8.26 11.86
N ASP A 106 -4.58 8.42 12.52
CA ASP A 106 -4.74 9.14 13.77
C ASP A 106 -4.86 8.11 14.91
N SER A 107 -3.81 7.99 15.72
CA SER A 107 -3.76 7.02 16.82
C SER A 107 -4.75 7.34 17.95
N ASP A 108 -5.02 8.61 18.21
CA ASP A 108 -5.93 9.02 19.29
C ASP A 108 -7.38 8.66 18.98
N ARG A 109 -7.73 8.67 17.68
CA ARG A 109 -9.08 8.38 17.18
C ARG A 109 -9.21 6.99 16.59
N SER A 110 -8.09 6.29 16.41
CA SER A 110 -8.02 5.02 15.67
C SER A 110 -8.69 5.13 14.29
N THR A 111 -8.38 6.21 13.55
CA THR A 111 -8.94 6.44 12.23
C THR A 111 -7.85 6.52 11.16
N ILE A 112 -8.18 6.10 9.94
CA ILE A 112 -7.29 6.18 8.79
C ILE A 112 -8.00 6.86 7.63
N VAL A 113 -7.28 7.71 6.90
CA VAL A 113 -7.78 8.40 5.72
C VAL A 113 -6.81 8.20 4.57
N HIS A 114 -7.33 7.78 3.42
CA HIS A 114 -6.57 7.68 2.16
C HIS A 114 -6.60 9.02 1.43
N HIS A 115 -5.44 9.49 1.00
CA HIS A 115 -5.29 10.76 0.29
C HIS A 115 -4.58 10.59 -1.04
N ARG A 116 -4.88 11.50 -1.96
CA ARG A 116 -4.12 11.68 -3.19
C ARG A 116 -3.74 13.13 -3.38
N VAL A 117 -2.50 13.36 -3.79
CA VAL A 117 -1.95 14.70 -3.99
C VAL A 117 -1.32 14.80 -5.37
N GLU A 118 -1.68 15.86 -6.10
CA GLU A 118 -1.00 16.23 -7.33
C GLU A 118 0.45 16.64 -7.06
N TYR A 119 1.35 16.29 -7.96
CA TYR A 119 2.74 16.70 -7.92
C TYR A 119 3.24 16.99 -9.34
N ASP A 120 4.38 17.66 -9.47
CA ASP A 120 4.99 17.94 -10.76
C ASP A 120 5.61 16.66 -11.36
N ILE A 121 4.75 15.88 -12.03
CA ILE A 121 5.13 14.64 -12.72
C ILE A 121 6.20 14.93 -13.77
N ARG A 122 6.11 16.05 -14.50
CA ARG A 122 7.05 16.42 -15.55
C ARG A 122 8.46 16.64 -14.98
N ALA A 123 8.57 17.38 -13.88
CA ALA A 123 9.85 17.58 -13.21
C ALA A 123 10.47 16.26 -12.76
N THR A 124 9.66 15.30 -12.29
CA THR A 124 10.11 13.94 -11.93
C THR A 124 10.59 13.17 -13.16
N GLN A 125 9.81 13.17 -14.24
CA GLN A 125 10.18 12.55 -15.51
C GLN A 125 11.48 13.13 -16.09
N ASP A 126 11.68 14.44 -16.00
CA ASP A 126 12.91 15.08 -16.50
C ASP A 126 14.13 14.65 -15.67
N LYS A 127 14.00 14.51 -14.35
CA LYS A 127 15.06 13.92 -13.50
C LYS A 127 15.37 12.46 -13.88
N MET A 128 14.36 11.64 -14.16
CA MET A 128 14.53 10.27 -14.58
C MET A 128 15.24 10.18 -15.94
N ARG A 129 14.91 11.05 -16.90
CA ARG A 129 15.59 11.13 -18.21
C ARG A 129 17.04 11.57 -18.04
N ALA A 130 17.31 12.52 -17.17
CA ALA A 130 18.66 13.00 -16.91
C ALA A 130 19.63 11.91 -16.41
N VAL A 131 19.12 10.89 -15.73
CA VAL A 131 19.89 9.72 -15.26
C VAL A 131 19.72 8.48 -16.19
N ASN A 132 19.19 8.69 -17.39
CA ASN A 132 19.02 7.67 -18.43
C ASN A 132 18.16 6.47 -18.03
N LEU A 133 17.09 6.68 -17.22
CA LEU A 133 16.14 5.61 -16.97
C LEU A 133 15.37 5.23 -18.25
N PRO A 134 14.98 3.95 -18.42
CA PRO A 134 14.22 3.51 -19.58
C PRO A 134 12.93 4.29 -19.79
N ALA A 135 12.65 4.70 -21.04
CA ALA A 135 11.47 5.50 -21.40
C ALA A 135 10.14 4.94 -20.86
N PRO A 136 9.86 3.62 -20.90
CA PRO A 136 8.63 3.09 -20.33
C PRO A 136 8.45 3.36 -18.83
N LEU A 137 9.56 3.44 -18.05
CA LEU A 137 9.51 3.78 -16.64
C LEU A 137 9.19 5.25 -16.41
N VAL A 138 9.61 6.12 -17.32
CA VAL A 138 9.35 7.55 -17.30
C VAL A 138 7.90 7.84 -17.69
N ASP A 139 7.44 7.24 -18.79
CA ASP A 139 6.16 7.57 -19.42
C ASP A 139 4.97 7.10 -18.57
N ARG A 140 5.08 5.95 -17.93
CA ARG A 140 4.02 5.39 -17.09
C ARG A 140 3.64 6.23 -15.88
N LEU A 141 4.51 7.15 -15.40
CA LEU A 141 4.18 8.03 -14.28
C LEU A 141 2.96 8.92 -14.58
N SER A 142 2.85 9.43 -15.81
CA SER A 142 1.70 10.26 -16.20
C SER A 142 0.43 9.47 -16.47
N ALA A 143 0.53 8.16 -16.60
CA ALA A 143 -0.60 7.25 -16.83
C ALA A 143 -1.08 6.57 -15.54
N GLY A 144 -0.35 6.68 -14.43
CA GLY A 144 -0.65 5.94 -13.21
C GLY A 144 -0.48 4.42 -13.38
N GLN A 145 0.61 3.97 -14.07
CA GLN A 145 0.86 2.58 -14.45
C GLN A 145 2.24 2.07 -13.97
#